data_427d2d4954b9238db1c58d11820213dd
#
_entry.id   427d2d4954b9238db1c58d11820213dd
#
_cell.length_a   1.000
_cell.length_b   1.000
_cell.length_c   1.000
_cell.angle_alpha   90.00
_cell.angle_beta   90.00
_cell.angle_gamma   90.00
#
_symmetry.space_group_name_H-M   'P 1'
#
loop_
_entity.id
_entity.type
_entity.pdbx_description
1 polymer ?
#
loop_
_entity_poly.entity_id
_entity_poly.type
_entity_poly.pdbx_seq_one_letter_code
_entity_poly.pdbx_strand_id
1 'polypeptide(L)'
;MTDIYKKISELNSKYGNESSEFEEELVEQLKKKFPEQYQLSLEDLKNDGSDDPEMEMTPGRFVDHIGDKSDELLKEYETILKKLTGE
;
A
#
# COMPACT_ATOMS: atom_id res chain seq x y z
N MET A 1 -15.31 10.37 -10.23
CA MET A 1 -14.29 9.35 -9.96
C MET A 1 -13.70 9.54 -8.58
N THR A 2 -13.52 8.44 -7.86
CA THR A 2 -12.90 8.48 -6.55
C THR A 2 -11.39 8.63 -6.68
N ASP A 3 -10.83 9.66 -6.04
CA ASP A 3 -9.38 9.82 -6.00
C ASP A 3 -8.83 8.93 -4.88
N ILE A 4 -8.36 7.75 -5.26
CA ILE A 4 -7.87 6.77 -4.31
C ILE A 4 -6.61 7.25 -3.58
N TYR A 5 -5.74 7.99 -4.25
CA TYR A 5 -4.53 8.55 -3.61
C TYR A 5 -4.89 9.51 -2.49
N LYS A 6 -5.90 10.33 -2.72
CA LYS A 6 -6.39 11.28 -1.73
C LYS A 6 -6.97 10.55 -0.52
N LYS A 7 -7.75 9.50 -0.76
CA LYS A 7 -8.34 8.70 0.31
C LYS A 7 -7.29 7.98 1.14
N ILE A 8 -6.26 7.44 0.50
CA ILE A 8 -5.15 6.81 1.20
C ILE A 8 -4.41 7.84 2.07
N SER A 9 -4.17 9.03 1.53
CA SER A 9 -3.53 10.11 2.26
C SER A 9 -4.35 10.52 3.48
N GLU A 10 -5.66 10.60 3.34
CA GLU A 10 -6.57 10.90 4.44
C GLU A 10 -6.52 9.83 5.54
N LEU A 11 -6.48 8.55 5.14
CA LEU A 11 -6.37 7.45 6.08
C LEU A 11 -5.04 7.48 6.83
N ASN A 12 -3.96 7.74 6.12
CA ASN A 12 -2.63 7.86 6.74
C ASN A 12 -2.61 8.99 7.78
N SER A 13 -3.21 10.12 7.46
CA SER A 13 -3.30 11.25 8.39
C SER A 13 -4.15 10.91 9.60
N LYS A 14 -5.26 10.22 9.37
CA LYS A 14 -6.19 9.84 10.43
C LYS A 14 -5.55 8.90 11.45
N TYR A 15 -4.73 7.96 10.98
CA TYR A 15 -4.13 6.94 11.84
C TYR A 15 -2.68 7.22 12.21
N GLY A 16 -2.13 8.38 11.81
CA GLY A 16 -0.79 8.81 12.21
C GLY A 16 0.33 7.93 11.67
N ASN A 17 0.18 7.44 10.46
CA ASN A 17 1.11 6.52 9.83
C ASN A 17 2.35 7.25 9.28
N GLU A 18 3.38 7.43 10.10
CA GLU A 18 4.60 8.14 9.70
C GLU A 18 5.91 7.37 9.86
N SER A 19 5.91 6.22 10.52
CA SER A 19 7.13 5.46 10.71
C SER A 19 7.41 4.49 9.57
N SER A 20 8.70 4.25 9.29
CA SER A 20 9.13 3.28 8.28
C SER A 20 8.70 1.87 8.62
N GLU A 21 8.75 1.51 9.90
CA GLU A 21 8.32 0.19 10.38
C GLU A 21 6.83 -0.03 10.12
N PHE A 22 6.05 1.00 10.31
CA PHE A 22 4.61 0.97 10.06
C PHE A 22 4.34 0.73 8.58
N GLU A 23 5.06 1.44 7.70
CA GLU A 23 4.91 1.25 6.25
C GLU A 23 5.32 -0.15 5.82
N GLU A 24 6.39 -0.70 6.38
CA GLU A 24 6.83 -2.05 6.06
C GLU A 24 5.77 -3.08 6.42
N GLU A 25 5.19 -2.95 7.62
CA GLU A 25 4.13 -3.85 8.06
C GLU A 25 2.89 -3.73 7.18
N LEU A 26 2.54 -2.51 6.82
CA LEU A 26 1.41 -2.24 5.93
C LEU A 26 1.62 -2.92 4.57
N VAL A 27 2.82 -2.78 3.98
CA VAL A 27 3.17 -3.42 2.72
C VAL A 27 3.08 -4.95 2.84
N GLU A 28 3.58 -5.52 3.94
CA GLU A 28 3.52 -6.96 4.17
C GLU A 28 2.08 -7.48 4.19
N GLN A 29 1.18 -6.76 4.87
CA GLN A 29 -0.22 -7.14 4.93
C GLN A 29 -0.90 -7.00 3.58
N LEU A 30 -0.61 -5.92 2.85
CA LEU A 30 -1.15 -5.72 1.50
C LEU A 30 -0.65 -6.77 0.52
N LYS A 31 0.61 -7.17 0.64
CA LYS A 31 1.21 -8.23 -0.18
C LYS A 31 0.41 -9.53 -0.06
N LYS A 32 -0.03 -9.87 1.13
CA LYS A 32 -0.81 -11.09 1.37
C LYS A 32 -2.19 -11.01 0.73
N LYS A 33 -2.79 -9.82 0.69
CA LYS A 33 -4.13 -9.62 0.13
C LYS A 33 -4.12 -9.39 -1.37
N PHE A 34 -3.08 -8.75 -1.89
CA PHE A 34 -2.98 -8.34 -3.30
C PHE A 34 -1.64 -8.80 -3.90
N PRO A 35 -1.41 -10.13 -3.99
CA PRO A 35 -0.12 -10.64 -4.47
C PRO A 35 0.20 -10.26 -5.92
N GLU A 36 -0.80 -10.19 -6.79
CA GLU A 36 -0.59 -9.80 -8.19
C GLU A 36 -0.10 -8.37 -8.30
N GLN A 37 -0.74 -7.47 -7.56
CA GLN A 37 -0.38 -6.05 -7.56
C GLN A 37 1.02 -5.85 -6.98
N TYR A 38 1.37 -6.64 -5.99
CA TYR A 38 2.71 -6.62 -5.41
C TYR A 38 3.76 -6.99 -6.47
N GLN A 39 3.53 -8.08 -7.22
CA GLN A 39 4.46 -8.51 -8.26
C GLN A 39 4.61 -7.48 -9.37
N LEU A 40 3.50 -6.89 -9.82
CA LEU A 40 3.53 -5.85 -10.84
C LEU A 40 4.32 -4.62 -10.36
N SER A 41 4.14 -4.26 -9.10
CA SER A 41 4.86 -3.13 -8.50
C SER A 41 6.36 -3.42 -8.41
N LEU A 42 6.74 -4.65 -8.06
CA LEU A 42 8.15 -5.06 -8.03
C LEU A 42 8.78 -4.94 -9.41
N GLU A 43 8.07 -5.38 -10.44
CA GLU A 43 8.57 -5.29 -11.82
C GLU A 43 8.78 -3.84 -12.24
N ASP A 44 7.86 -2.95 -11.87
CA ASP A 44 7.99 -1.52 -12.15
C ASP A 44 9.25 -0.95 -11.50
N LEU A 45 9.50 -1.30 -10.24
CA LEU A 45 10.68 -0.83 -9.53
C LEU A 45 11.97 -1.33 -10.17
N LYS A 46 11.99 -2.59 -10.58
CA LYS A 46 13.14 -3.17 -11.28
C LYS A 46 13.41 -2.45 -12.61
N ASN A 47 12.35 -2.14 -13.35
CA ASN A 47 12.44 -1.43 -14.61
C ASN A 47 12.94 0.01 -14.41
N ASP A 48 12.65 0.61 -13.26
CA ASP A 48 13.11 1.95 -12.89
C ASP A 48 14.57 1.94 -12.38
N GLY A 49 15.19 0.78 -12.31
CA GLY A 49 16.59 0.66 -11.90
C GLY A 49 16.81 0.48 -10.41
N SER A 50 15.78 0.08 -9.68
CA SER A 50 15.91 -0.17 -8.25
C SER A 50 16.81 -1.36 -7.94
N ASP A 51 17.78 -1.16 -7.05
CA ASP A 51 18.69 -2.23 -6.62
C ASP A 51 18.01 -3.20 -5.65
N ASP A 52 17.04 -2.70 -4.88
CA ASP A 52 16.31 -3.51 -3.92
C ASP A 52 14.82 -3.14 -3.95
N PRO A 53 14.08 -3.68 -4.94
CA PRO A 53 12.67 -3.35 -5.10
C PRO A 53 11.81 -3.66 -3.87
N GLU A 54 12.13 -4.71 -3.13
CA GLU A 54 11.37 -5.08 -1.95
C GLU A 54 11.46 -4.01 -0.85
N MET A 55 12.64 -3.42 -0.69
CA MET A 55 12.86 -2.37 0.30
C MET A 55 12.27 -1.03 -0.13
N GLU A 56 12.18 -0.80 -1.45
CA GLU A 56 11.64 0.45 -1.99
C GLU A 56 10.13 0.42 -2.21
N MET A 57 9.50 -0.73 -1.97
CA MET A 57 8.06 -0.86 -2.12
C MET A 57 7.32 0.05 -1.14
N THR A 58 6.29 0.72 -1.64
CA THR A 58 5.42 1.59 -0.83
C THR A 58 3.95 1.20 -1.07
N PRO A 59 3.05 1.53 -0.12
CA PRO A 59 1.63 1.26 -0.34
C PRO A 59 1.05 1.94 -1.58
N GLY A 60 1.58 3.11 -1.95
CA GLY A 60 1.12 3.83 -3.14
C GLY A 60 1.36 3.08 -4.44
N ARG A 61 2.38 2.22 -4.49
CA ARG A 61 2.65 1.42 -5.67
C ARG A 61 1.53 0.42 -5.97
N PHE A 62 0.90 -0.11 -4.92
CA PHE A 62 -0.25 -1.01 -5.10
C PHE A 62 -1.41 -0.32 -5.80
N VAL A 63 -1.59 0.97 -5.52
CA VAL A 63 -2.68 1.76 -6.12
C VAL A 63 -2.56 1.81 -7.64
N ASP A 64 -1.34 1.89 -8.15
CA ASP A 64 -1.08 1.98 -9.59
C ASP A 64 -1.58 0.74 -10.34
N HIS A 65 -1.70 -0.39 -9.67
CA HIS A 65 -2.09 -1.66 -10.29
C HIS A 65 -3.40 -2.23 -9.77
N ILE A 66 -4.15 -1.44 -8.99
CA ILE A 66 -5.34 -1.97 -8.30
C ILE A 66 -6.57 -2.06 -9.22
N GLY A 67 -6.70 -1.14 -10.17
CA GLY A 67 -7.81 -1.15 -11.12
C GLY A 67 -9.18 -1.15 -10.45
N ASP A 68 -10.00 -2.14 -10.78
CA ASP A 68 -11.38 -2.26 -10.29
C ASP A 68 -11.45 -2.62 -8.79
N LYS A 69 -10.33 -2.96 -8.19
CA LYS A 69 -10.27 -3.37 -6.78
C LYS A 69 -10.03 -2.22 -5.82
N SER A 70 -10.21 -0.98 -6.28
CA SER A 70 -9.98 0.21 -5.46
C SER A 70 -10.75 0.18 -4.13
N ASP A 71 -12.01 -0.21 -4.16
CA ASP A 71 -12.83 -0.28 -2.94
C ASP A 71 -12.32 -1.35 -1.98
N GLU A 72 -11.90 -2.50 -2.51
CA GLU A 72 -11.32 -3.58 -1.71
C GLU A 72 -10.02 -3.13 -1.05
N LEU A 73 -9.17 -2.45 -1.84
CA LEU A 73 -7.90 -1.93 -1.32
C LEU A 73 -8.13 -0.95 -0.17
N LEU A 74 -9.07 -0.02 -0.33
CA LEU A 74 -9.36 0.97 0.70
C LEU A 74 -9.87 0.32 1.98
N LYS A 75 -10.73 -0.68 1.86
CA LYS A 75 -11.23 -1.43 3.03
C LYS A 75 -10.11 -2.15 3.75
N GLU A 76 -9.29 -2.88 3.02
CA GLU A 76 -8.17 -3.62 3.60
C GLU A 76 -7.15 -2.67 4.21
N TYR A 77 -6.88 -1.57 3.51
CA TYR A 77 -5.95 -0.55 3.98
C TYR A 77 -6.39 0.00 5.34
N GLU A 78 -7.65 0.39 5.45
CA GLU A 78 -8.20 0.90 6.71
C GLU A 78 -8.17 -0.16 7.81
N THR A 79 -8.55 -1.39 7.47
CA THR A 79 -8.53 -2.51 8.43
C THR A 79 -7.13 -2.73 8.98
N ILE A 80 -6.12 -2.71 8.11
CA ILE A 80 -4.73 -2.90 8.51
C ILE A 80 -4.27 -1.74 9.41
N LEU A 81 -4.61 -0.50 9.03
CA LEU A 81 -4.25 0.67 9.84
C LEU A 81 -4.84 0.59 11.24
N LYS A 82 -6.10 0.22 11.35
CA LYS A 82 -6.76 0.04 12.65
C LYS A 82 -6.06 -1.01 13.50
N LYS A 83 -5.72 -2.12 12.88
CA LYS A 83 -5.04 -3.24 13.54
C LYS A 83 -3.66 -2.83 14.04
N LEU A 84 -2.90 -2.12 13.23
CA LEU A 84 -1.54 -1.69 13.57
C LEU A 84 -1.52 -0.59 14.61
N THR A 85 -2.55 0.25 14.66
CA THR A 85 -2.65 1.33 15.66
C THR A 85 -3.35 0.91 16.93
N GLY A 86 -3.85 -0.31 17.00
CA GLY A 86 -4.52 -0.84 18.18
C GLY A 86 -5.99 -0.45 18.33
N GLU A 87 -6.59 0.05 17.26
CA GLU A 87 -8.02 0.42 17.28
C GLU A 87 -8.95 -0.68 16.87
#